data_ffbac49f3e91f1cf629c1178a0ee8e49
#
_entry.id   ffbac49f3e91f1cf629c1178a0ee8e49
#
_cell.length_a   1.000
_cell.length_b   1.000
_cell.length_c   1.000
_cell.angle_alpha   90.00
_cell.angle_beta   90.00
_cell.angle_gamma   90.00
#
_symmetry.space_group_name_H-M   'P 1'
#
loop_
_entity.id
_entity.type
_entity.pdbx_description
1 polymer ?
#
loop_
_entity_poly.entity_id
_entity_poly.type
_entity_poly.pdbx_seq_one_letter_code
_entity_poly.pdbx_strand_id
1 'polypeptide(L)'
;MIKKYFISSLAVLAMSFSVSCDNTTEDPPNQNKNNSGGTTTITGPRILSKITNGNVDQEEYITNAGVLSQAFLRDAGSTNTITATVTYSGNKISTIKYLDNVNPHVINNTYTLSYTGGKLSEISMDQTVLSTTNHSDFTVYYDANGQLYRIVEKKKMAGSTSYTHYVENKFTFAAGNVAKLDYTAMLMSGGNPDPSTSTAMSYAYDNYDSKINPYTTLPKEYFMVTGTLFPISFNALSSNNTGKITIISTGAPQTSVPKTYLYDSQNYPVSDPGQIVKYVYKPL
;
A
#
# COMPACT_ATOMS: atom_id res chain seq x y z
N MET A 1 -16.78 -18.92 10.01
CA MET A 1 -16.67 -18.69 8.55
C MET A 1 -15.77 -17.51 8.16
N ILE A 2 -15.37 -16.65 9.10
CA ILE A 2 -14.55 -15.43 8.87
C ILE A 2 -13.07 -15.73 8.61
N LYS A 3 -12.53 -16.87 9.08
CA LYS A 3 -11.10 -17.25 8.90
C LYS A 3 -10.64 -17.46 7.44
N LYS A 4 -11.55 -17.79 6.51
CA LYS A 4 -11.18 -18.10 5.12
C LYS A 4 -10.95 -16.88 4.24
N TYR A 5 -11.59 -15.75 4.53
CA TYR A 5 -11.45 -14.54 3.71
C TYR A 5 -10.21 -13.71 4.05
N PHE A 6 -9.73 -13.78 5.29
CA PHE A 6 -8.51 -13.07 5.71
C PHE A 6 -7.22 -13.66 5.13
N ILE A 7 -7.21 -14.95 4.83
CA ILE A 7 -6.05 -15.66 4.26
C ILE A 7 -5.96 -15.45 2.74
N SER A 8 -7.12 -15.32 2.04
CA SER A 8 -7.14 -15.12 0.58
C SER A 8 -6.55 -13.79 0.13
N SER A 9 -6.84 -12.69 0.84
CA SER A 9 -6.32 -11.38 0.46
C SER A 9 -4.82 -11.21 0.75
N LEU A 10 -4.28 -12.00 1.70
CA LEU A 10 -2.86 -11.98 2.02
C LEU A 10 -2.01 -12.81 1.04
N ALA A 11 -2.58 -13.90 0.49
CA ALA A 11 -1.90 -14.77 -0.46
C ALA A 11 -1.64 -14.09 -1.82
N VAL A 12 -2.46 -13.12 -2.18
CA VAL A 12 -2.47 -12.51 -3.50
C VAL A 12 -1.29 -11.55 -3.72
N LEU A 13 -0.87 -10.81 -2.70
CA LEU A 13 0.29 -9.90 -2.83
C LEU A 13 1.65 -10.60 -2.64
N ALA A 14 1.67 -11.81 -2.05
CA ALA A 14 2.91 -12.54 -1.75
C ALA A 14 3.35 -13.48 -2.89
N MET A 15 2.49 -13.84 -3.84
CA MET A 15 2.78 -14.85 -4.87
C MET A 15 3.48 -14.35 -6.14
N SER A 16 3.76 -13.06 -6.27
CA SER A 16 4.40 -12.53 -7.48
C SER A 16 5.94 -12.61 -7.52
N PHE A 17 6.56 -13.34 -6.59
CA PHE A 17 8.02 -13.44 -6.54
C PHE A 17 8.50 -14.89 -6.63
N SER A 18 8.36 -15.52 -7.78
CA SER A 18 9.12 -16.73 -8.12
C SER A 18 10.56 -16.31 -8.46
N VAL A 19 11.45 -16.42 -7.50
CA VAL A 19 12.89 -16.30 -7.74
C VAL A 19 13.34 -17.60 -8.40
N SER A 20 13.63 -17.57 -9.71
CA SER A 20 14.45 -18.57 -10.36
C SER A 20 15.91 -18.27 -10.02
N CYS A 21 16.50 -19.07 -9.14
CA CYS A 21 17.94 -19.13 -8.98
C CYS A 21 18.50 -20.00 -10.11
N ASP A 22 19.12 -19.38 -11.09
CA ASP A 22 20.05 -20.09 -11.97
C ASP A 22 21.43 -19.47 -11.82
N ASN A 23 22.37 -20.32 -11.39
CA ASN A 23 23.75 -19.98 -11.11
C ASN A 23 24.56 -20.20 -12.38
N THR A 24 24.75 -19.17 -13.19
CA THR A 24 25.79 -19.19 -14.23
C THR A 24 26.59 -17.89 -14.20
N THR A 25 27.83 -18.02 -13.77
CA THR A 25 28.90 -17.04 -13.93
C THR A 25 29.25 -16.93 -15.40
N GLU A 26 28.84 -15.84 -16.06
CA GLU A 26 29.46 -15.38 -17.30
C GLU A 26 29.58 -13.86 -17.30
N ASP A 27 30.74 -13.37 -17.76
CA ASP A 27 31.14 -11.97 -17.86
C ASP A 27 30.15 -11.10 -18.66
N PRO A 28 30.01 -9.80 -18.30
CA PRO A 28 29.05 -8.93 -18.99
C PRO A 28 29.52 -8.64 -20.42
N PRO A 29 28.67 -8.89 -21.42
CA PRO A 29 28.99 -8.49 -22.80
C PRO A 29 28.89 -6.97 -22.95
N ASN A 30 29.94 -6.41 -23.52
CA ASN A 30 30.07 -5.06 -24.03
C ASN A 30 28.90 -4.74 -24.99
N GLN A 31 27.86 -4.02 -24.50
CA GLN A 31 26.73 -3.64 -25.35
C GLN A 31 26.84 -2.21 -25.84
N ASN A 32 27.53 -2.08 -26.93
CA ASN A 32 27.31 -0.99 -27.86
C ASN A 32 26.29 -1.47 -28.90
N LYS A 33 25.00 -1.25 -28.65
CA LYS A 33 23.93 -1.38 -29.65
C LYS A 33 22.95 -0.22 -29.52
N ASN A 34 23.06 0.68 -30.48
CA ASN A 34 22.06 1.64 -30.87
C ASN A 34 20.68 0.95 -30.98
N ASN A 35 19.80 1.24 -30.04
CA ASN A 35 18.39 1.01 -30.20
C ASN A 35 17.69 2.34 -29.89
N SER A 36 17.34 3.03 -30.97
CA SER A 36 16.56 4.25 -31.00
C SER A 36 15.10 3.96 -30.65
N GLY A 37 14.86 3.72 -29.36
CA GLY A 37 13.57 3.83 -28.72
C GLY A 37 13.73 4.90 -27.64
N GLY A 38 13.49 6.16 -27.99
CA GLY A 38 13.70 7.31 -27.11
C GLY A 38 12.88 7.24 -25.84
N THR A 39 13.46 6.69 -24.79
CA THR A 39 13.06 7.03 -23.43
C THR A 39 13.62 8.43 -23.16
N THR A 40 12.80 9.44 -23.38
CA THR A 40 13.13 10.80 -22.94
C THR A 40 13.38 10.75 -21.45
N THR A 41 14.65 10.91 -21.06
CA THR A 41 15.04 10.99 -19.65
C THR A 41 14.31 12.20 -19.06
N ILE A 42 13.36 11.95 -18.14
CA ILE A 42 12.65 13.02 -17.46
C ILE A 42 13.66 13.72 -16.54
N THR A 43 14.00 14.97 -16.87
CA THR A 43 14.82 15.82 -16.02
C THR A 43 13.89 16.75 -15.24
N GLY A 44 13.96 16.73 -13.89
CA GLY A 44 13.17 17.59 -13.03
C GLY A 44 12.09 16.83 -12.24
N PRO A 45 11.15 17.58 -11.64
CA PRO A 45 10.08 16.98 -10.83
C PRO A 45 9.25 16.00 -11.66
N ARG A 46 8.99 14.84 -11.06
CA ARG A 46 8.26 13.76 -11.71
C ARG A 46 7.31 13.09 -10.74
N ILE A 47 6.30 12.43 -11.28
CA ILE A 47 5.32 11.68 -10.51
C ILE A 47 5.27 10.24 -11.01
N LEU A 48 5.17 9.28 -10.08
CA LEU A 48 4.95 7.88 -10.42
C LEU A 48 3.61 7.75 -11.16
N SER A 49 3.66 7.15 -12.35
CA SER A 49 2.45 6.92 -13.16
C SER A 49 2.07 5.45 -13.22
N LYS A 50 3.07 4.54 -13.12
CA LYS A 50 2.80 3.12 -13.29
C LYS A 50 3.89 2.24 -12.67
N ILE A 51 3.48 1.07 -12.16
CA ILE A 51 4.37 -0.06 -11.84
C ILE A 51 3.87 -1.26 -12.64
N THR A 52 4.76 -1.87 -13.41
CA THR A 52 4.44 -3.09 -14.18
C THR A 52 5.15 -4.30 -13.57
N ASN A 53 4.59 -5.49 -13.76
CA ASN A 53 5.24 -6.77 -13.48
C ASN A 53 5.09 -7.66 -14.73
N GLY A 54 6.20 -7.88 -15.43
CA GLY A 54 6.17 -8.44 -16.76
C GLY A 54 5.36 -7.53 -17.70
N ASN A 55 4.32 -8.10 -18.31
CA ASN A 55 3.41 -7.37 -19.20
C ASN A 55 2.12 -6.88 -18.51
N VAL A 56 2.04 -6.98 -17.17
CA VAL A 56 0.84 -6.58 -16.42
C VAL A 56 1.10 -5.25 -15.72
N ASP A 57 0.23 -4.28 -15.95
CA ASP A 57 0.20 -3.05 -15.17
C ASP A 57 -0.36 -3.36 -13.77
N GLN A 58 0.54 -3.53 -12.77
CA GLN A 58 0.10 -3.83 -11.38
C GLN A 58 -0.50 -2.63 -10.69
N GLU A 59 0.14 -1.48 -10.86
CA GLU A 59 -0.33 -0.22 -10.29
C GLU A 59 -0.29 0.84 -11.39
N GLU A 60 -1.34 1.63 -11.48
CA GLU A 60 -1.41 2.77 -12.40
C GLU A 60 -2.02 3.96 -11.67
N TYR A 61 -1.39 5.13 -11.80
CA TYR A 61 -1.76 6.35 -11.11
C TYR A 61 -2.09 7.45 -12.13
N ILE A 62 -3.36 7.81 -12.22
CA ILE A 62 -3.85 8.86 -13.09
C ILE A 62 -3.86 10.17 -12.29
N THR A 63 -3.11 11.15 -12.77
CA THR A 63 -3.12 12.48 -12.20
C THR A 63 -3.70 13.49 -13.18
N ASN A 64 -4.45 14.44 -12.67
CA ASN A 64 -4.98 15.57 -13.40
C ASN A 64 -4.37 16.85 -12.79
N ALA A 65 -3.71 17.68 -13.61
CA ALA A 65 -2.98 18.86 -13.17
C ALA A 65 -2.01 18.58 -11.99
N GLY A 66 -1.29 17.45 -12.04
CA GLY A 66 -0.35 17.03 -10.99
C GLY A 66 -0.99 16.41 -9.75
N VAL A 67 -2.32 16.31 -9.68
CA VAL A 67 -3.05 15.80 -8.52
C VAL A 67 -3.61 14.41 -8.83
N LEU A 68 -3.40 13.44 -7.93
CA LEU A 68 -3.90 12.07 -8.09
C LEU A 68 -5.43 12.06 -8.14
N SER A 69 -6.02 11.59 -9.25
CA SER A 69 -7.48 11.48 -9.42
C SER A 69 -7.98 10.04 -9.39
N GLN A 70 -7.18 9.10 -9.89
CA GLN A 70 -7.51 7.68 -9.88
C GLN A 70 -6.25 6.82 -9.69
N ALA A 71 -6.45 5.63 -9.15
CA ALA A 71 -5.46 4.57 -9.19
C ALA A 71 -6.11 3.25 -9.55
N PHE A 72 -5.39 2.40 -10.27
CA PHE A 72 -5.78 1.03 -10.59
C PHE A 72 -4.78 0.08 -9.95
N LEU A 73 -5.28 -0.83 -9.13
CA LEU A 73 -4.49 -1.85 -8.45
C LEU A 73 -4.90 -3.22 -9.01
N ARG A 74 -3.93 -4.00 -9.47
CA ARG A 74 -4.16 -5.31 -10.09
C ARG A 74 -3.25 -6.35 -9.45
N ASP A 75 -3.78 -7.54 -9.29
CA ASP A 75 -2.99 -8.68 -8.86
C ASP A 75 -2.24 -9.30 -10.05
N ALA A 76 -1.01 -9.73 -9.82
CA ALA A 76 -0.26 -10.49 -10.81
C ALA A 76 -1.01 -11.79 -11.16
N GLY A 77 -1.30 -11.99 -12.43
CA GLY A 77 -2.00 -13.17 -12.93
C GLY A 77 -3.54 -13.12 -12.76
N SER A 78 -4.11 -12.01 -12.29
CA SER A 78 -5.54 -11.79 -12.18
C SER A 78 -6.03 -10.76 -13.22
N THR A 79 -7.27 -10.92 -13.66
CA THR A 79 -8.00 -9.90 -14.44
C THR A 79 -8.70 -8.88 -13.53
N ASN A 80 -8.70 -9.13 -12.22
CA ASN A 80 -9.36 -8.25 -11.25
C ASN A 80 -8.61 -6.93 -11.14
N THR A 81 -9.36 -5.85 -11.17
CA THR A 81 -8.85 -4.50 -10.99
C THR A 81 -9.63 -3.82 -9.89
N ILE A 82 -8.91 -3.32 -8.89
CA ILE A 82 -9.47 -2.42 -7.89
C ILE A 82 -9.22 -1.00 -8.38
N THR A 83 -10.28 -0.25 -8.59
CA THR A 83 -10.20 1.17 -8.94
C THR A 83 -10.34 2.01 -7.68
N ALA A 84 -9.39 2.91 -7.45
CA ALA A 84 -9.49 3.97 -6.46
C ALA A 84 -9.83 5.28 -7.18
N THR A 85 -10.89 5.96 -6.77
CA THR A 85 -11.25 7.32 -7.23
C THR A 85 -11.00 8.28 -6.08
N VAL A 86 -10.22 9.34 -6.33
CA VAL A 86 -9.79 10.31 -5.31
C VAL A 86 -10.42 11.66 -5.60
N THR A 87 -11.08 12.26 -4.61
CA THR A 87 -11.65 13.62 -4.70
C THR A 87 -11.04 14.53 -3.64
N TYR A 88 -11.09 15.82 -3.89
CA TYR A 88 -10.43 16.84 -3.06
C TYR A 88 -11.42 17.91 -2.60
N SER A 89 -11.12 18.48 -1.44
CA SER A 89 -11.68 19.74 -0.96
C SER A 89 -10.51 20.70 -0.74
N GLY A 90 -10.40 21.71 -1.60
CA GLY A 90 -9.19 22.52 -1.70
C GLY A 90 -7.99 21.66 -2.14
N ASN A 91 -6.90 21.71 -1.37
CA ASN A 91 -5.68 20.94 -1.65
C ASN A 91 -5.57 19.61 -0.87
N LYS A 92 -6.65 19.18 -0.18
CA LYS A 92 -6.67 17.97 0.64
C LYS A 92 -7.61 16.92 0.06
N ILE A 93 -7.20 15.66 0.13
CA ILE A 93 -8.08 14.55 -0.21
C ILE A 93 -9.30 14.58 0.72
N SER A 94 -10.49 14.63 0.15
CA SER A 94 -11.76 14.57 0.91
C SER A 94 -12.38 13.19 0.91
N THR A 95 -12.33 12.48 -0.24
CA THR A 95 -12.81 11.10 -0.31
C THR A 95 -11.91 10.22 -1.16
N ILE A 96 -11.88 8.92 -0.84
CA ILE A 96 -11.29 7.88 -1.67
C ILE A 96 -12.32 6.75 -1.76
N LYS A 97 -12.71 6.38 -2.97
CA LYS A 97 -13.61 5.26 -3.22
C LYS A 97 -12.85 4.12 -3.89
N TYR A 98 -12.80 2.97 -3.23
CA TYR A 98 -12.27 1.73 -3.82
C TYR A 98 -13.42 0.84 -4.29
N LEU A 99 -13.29 0.34 -5.51
CA LEU A 99 -14.24 -0.60 -6.12
C LEU A 99 -13.47 -1.73 -6.80
N ASP A 100 -13.75 -2.98 -6.40
CA ASP A 100 -13.36 -4.14 -7.19
C ASP A 100 -14.32 -4.24 -8.39
N ASN A 101 -13.79 -4.12 -9.60
CA ASN A 101 -14.60 -4.08 -10.83
C ASN A 101 -15.20 -5.44 -11.19
N VAL A 102 -14.66 -6.54 -10.67
CA VAL A 102 -15.16 -7.91 -10.92
C VAL A 102 -16.00 -8.40 -9.74
N ASN A 103 -15.57 -8.12 -8.52
CA ASN A 103 -16.25 -8.56 -7.30
C ASN A 103 -16.61 -7.36 -6.40
N PRO A 104 -17.58 -6.53 -6.77
CA PRO A 104 -17.95 -5.34 -6.00
C PRO A 104 -18.51 -5.65 -4.60
N HIS A 105 -18.79 -6.94 -4.32
CA HIS A 105 -19.19 -7.40 -3.00
C HIS A 105 -18.01 -7.60 -2.03
N VAL A 106 -16.78 -7.65 -2.55
CA VAL A 106 -15.56 -7.81 -1.74
C VAL A 106 -14.98 -6.46 -1.37
N ILE A 107 -14.84 -5.57 -2.35
CA ILE A 107 -14.32 -4.21 -2.15
C ILE A 107 -15.26 -3.24 -2.84
N ASN A 108 -16.02 -2.50 -2.04
CA ASN A 108 -16.81 -1.33 -2.40
C ASN A 108 -16.82 -0.42 -1.20
N ASN A 109 -15.71 0.29 -1.01
CA ASN A 109 -15.43 1.08 0.18
C ASN A 109 -15.36 2.56 -0.20
N THR A 110 -16.07 3.39 0.54
CA THR A 110 -15.97 4.85 0.44
C THR A 110 -15.37 5.38 1.72
N TYR A 111 -14.20 6.01 1.63
CA TYR A 111 -13.50 6.66 2.73
C TYR A 111 -13.71 8.16 2.66
N THR A 112 -14.07 8.78 3.77
CA THR A 112 -14.17 10.23 3.96
C THR A 112 -13.09 10.66 4.95
N LEU A 113 -12.28 11.65 4.59
CA LEU A 113 -11.10 12.07 5.33
C LEU A 113 -11.34 13.42 6.03
N SER A 114 -10.98 13.49 7.32
CA SER A 114 -11.06 14.69 8.14
C SER A 114 -9.69 15.09 8.69
N TYR A 115 -9.45 16.40 8.77
CA TYR A 115 -8.14 16.96 9.10
C TYR A 115 -8.22 17.90 10.30
N THR A 116 -7.24 17.80 11.19
CA THR A 116 -7.06 18.72 12.33
C THR A 116 -5.63 19.24 12.31
N GLY A 117 -5.46 20.57 12.41
CA GLY A 117 -4.13 21.19 12.36
C GLY A 117 -3.34 20.88 11.07
N GLY A 118 -4.04 20.68 9.96
CA GLY A 118 -3.41 20.35 8.67
C GLY A 118 -3.08 18.88 8.44
N LYS A 119 -3.17 18.02 9.46
CA LYS A 119 -2.90 16.58 9.39
C LYS A 119 -4.19 15.78 9.32
N LEU A 120 -4.17 14.64 8.61
CA LEU A 120 -5.27 13.67 8.61
C LEU A 120 -5.47 13.16 10.04
N SER A 121 -6.65 13.35 10.63
CA SER A 121 -6.95 12.98 12.02
C SER A 121 -7.98 11.87 12.14
N GLU A 122 -8.93 11.84 11.23
CA GLU A 122 -10.01 10.86 11.23
C GLU A 122 -10.33 10.41 9.81
N ILE A 123 -10.78 9.17 9.69
CA ILE A 123 -11.30 8.61 8.45
C ILE A 123 -12.61 7.89 8.81
N SER A 124 -13.67 8.17 8.08
CA SER A 124 -14.91 7.40 8.13
C SER A 124 -14.99 6.52 6.89
N MET A 125 -15.39 5.27 7.00
CA MET A 125 -15.50 4.36 5.87
C MET A 125 -16.83 3.62 5.87
N ASP A 126 -17.50 3.65 4.74
CA ASP A 126 -18.65 2.80 4.44
C ASP A 126 -18.26 1.71 3.45
N GLN A 127 -18.46 0.46 3.84
CA GLN A 127 -18.27 -0.71 2.99
C GLN A 127 -19.61 -1.30 2.61
N THR A 128 -19.94 -1.24 1.32
CA THR A 128 -21.17 -1.86 0.80
C THR A 128 -20.91 -3.30 0.38
N VAL A 129 -21.62 -4.24 1.00
CA VAL A 129 -21.59 -5.67 0.69
C VAL A 129 -23.00 -6.12 0.35
N LEU A 130 -23.25 -6.44 -0.92
CA LEU A 130 -24.61 -6.67 -1.45
C LEU A 130 -25.53 -5.47 -1.16
N SER A 131 -26.57 -5.67 -0.37
CA SER A 131 -27.52 -4.62 0.04
C SER A 131 -27.29 -4.09 1.45
N THR A 132 -26.17 -4.44 2.09
CA THR A 132 -25.85 -4.04 3.47
C THR A 132 -24.64 -3.14 3.51
N THR A 133 -24.57 -2.25 4.49
CA THR A 133 -23.43 -1.36 4.69
C THR A 133 -22.83 -1.60 6.07
N ASN A 134 -21.54 -1.92 6.10
CA ASN A 134 -20.73 -1.89 7.30
C ASN A 134 -20.10 -0.49 7.42
N HIS A 135 -19.93 -0.01 8.62
CA HIS A 135 -19.34 1.30 8.89
C HIS A 135 -18.09 1.17 9.77
N SER A 136 -17.03 1.93 9.44
CA SER A 136 -15.83 2.01 10.26
C SER A 136 -15.42 3.45 10.51
N ASP A 137 -15.00 3.73 11.75
CA ASP A 137 -14.36 4.97 12.14
C ASP A 137 -12.90 4.70 12.45
N PHE A 138 -12.00 5.47 11.83
CA PHE A 138 -10.57 5.41 12.07
C PHE A 138 -10.11 6.68 12.77
N THR A 139 -9.25 6.52 13.76
CA THR A 139 -8.53 7.63 14.40
C THR A 139 -7.04 7.50 14.09
N VAL A 140 -6.45 8.58 13.64
CA VAL A 140 -5.03 8.67 13.26
C VAL A 140 -4.26 9.41 14.35
N TYR A 141 -3.21 8.80 14.88
CA TYR A 141 -2.44 9.33 15.98
C TYR A 141 -1.01 9.66 15.55
N TYR A 142 -0.56 10.82 16.02
CA TYR A 142 0.80 11.31 15.80
C TYR A 142 1.50 11.53 17.15
N ASP A 143 2.81 11.29 17.17
CA ASP A 143 3.65 11.61 18.33
C ASP A 143 3.88 13.12 18.48
N ALA A 144 4.63 13.52 19.51
CA ALA A 144 4.94 14.92 19.78
C ALA A 144 5.74 15.60 18.66
N ASN A 145 6.48 14.82 17.84
CA ASN A 145 7.23 15.31 16.67
C ASN A 145 6.37 15.37 15.42
N GLY A 146 5.11 14.93 15.52
CA GLY A 146 4.18 14.86 14.40
C GLY A 146 4.41 13.69 13.45
N GLN A 147 5.12 12.66 13.90
CA GLN A 147 5.28 11.40 13.18
C GLN A 147 4.06 10.51 13.43
N LEU A 148 3.49 9.95 12.37
CA LEU A 148 2.44 8.92 12.47
C LEU A 148 2.97 7.76 13.32
N TYR A 149 2.19 7.33 14.34
CA TYR A 149 2.59 6.15 15.13
C TYR A 149 1.49 5.12 15.27
N ARG A 150 0.22 5.48 14.99
CA ARG A 150 -0.89 4.55 15.14
C ARG A 150 -2.11 4.97 14.30
N ILE A 151 -2.80 3.97 13.73
CA ILE A 151 -4.15 4.11 13.16
C ILE A 151 -5.04 3.06 13.82
N VAL A 152 -6.16 3.48 14.38
CA VAL A 152 -7.13 2.60 15.03
C VAL A 152 -8.45 2.62 14.27
N GLU A 153 -8.96 1.45 13.92
CA GLU A 153 -10.28 1.24 13.34
C GLU A 153 -11.24 0.66 14.37
N LYS A 154 -12.45 1.20 14.42
CA LYS A 154 -13.60 0.59 15.09
C LYS A 154 -14.70 0.38 14.05
N LYS A 155 -15.15 -0.86 13.88
CA LYS A 155 -16.10 -1.24 12.82
C LYS A 155 -17.43 -1.70 13.42
N LYS A 156 -18.51 -1.21 12.82
CA LYS A 156 -19.89 -1.68 13.02
C LYS A 156 -20.28 -2.56 11.82
N MET A 157 -20.73 -3.76 12.10
CA MET A 157 -21.33 -4.60 11.07
C MET A 157 -22.76 -4.12 10.78
N ALA A 158 -23.25 -4.38 9.59
CA ALA A 158 -24.60 -4.04 9.19
C ALA A 158 -25.63 -4.57 10.20
N GLY A 159 -26.58 -3.71 10.57
CA GLY A 159 -27.59 -4.01 11.59
C GLY A 159 -27.11 -3.89 13.04
N SER A 160 -25.82 -3.66 13.29
CA SER A 160 -25.30 -3.43 14.64
C SER A 160 -25.39 -1.94 15.02
N THR A 161 -25.84 -1.66 16.25
CA THR A 161 -25.82 -0.31 16.83
C THR A 161 -24.48 0.02 17.50
N SER A 162 -23.68 -0.99 17.81
CA SER A 162 -22.40 -0.87 18.51
C SER A 162 -21.25 -1.35 17.65
N TYR A 163 -20.03 -0.90 17.96
CA TYR A 163 -18.82 -1.43 17.32
C TYR A 163 -18.62 -2.89 17.71
N THR A 164 -18.29 -3.71 16.73
CA THR A 164 -18.12 -5.17 16.84
C THR A 164 -16.69 -5.61 16.64
N HIS A 165 -15.87 -4.81 15.94
CA HIS A 165 -14.49 -5.12 15.65
C HIS A 165 -13.60 -3.91 15.95
N TYR A 166 -12.37 -4.21 16.33
CA TYR A 166 -11.29 -3.28 16.58
C TYR A 166 -10.06 -3.73 15.79
N VAL A 167 -9.40 -2.78 15.10
CA VAL A 167 -8.12 -3.02 14.44
C VAL A 167 -7.15 -1.92 14.81
N GLU A 168 -5.92 -2.27 15.13
CA GLU A 168 -4.83 -1.35 15.39
C GLU A 168 -3.67 -1.61 14.44
N ASN A 169 -3.20 -0.56 13.78
CA ASN A 169 -1.96 -0.50 13.02
C ASN A 169 -1.00 0.40 13.80
N LYS A 170 0.05 -0.18 14.39
CA LYS A 170 1.07 0.55 15.13
C LYS A 170 2.37 0.57 14.37
N PHE A 171 2.93 1.77 14.19
CA PHE A 171 4.11 2.02 13.37
C PHE A 171 5.33 2.29 14.22
N THR A 172 6.46 1.73 13.81
CA THR A 172 7.79 2.13 14.27
C THR A 172 8.54 2.71 13.07
N PHE A 173 9.04 3.93 13.21
CA PHE A 173 9.85 4.58 12.18
C PHE A 173 11.31 4.63 12.59
N ALA A 174 12.21 4.51 11.61
CA ALA A 174 13.65 4.72 11.76
C ALA A 174 14.18 5.49 10.54
N ALA A 175 14.89 6.58 10.77
CA ALA A 175 15.47 7.44 9.71
C ALA A 175 14.47 7.82 8.60
N GLY A 176 13.22 8.15 8.96
CA GLY A 176 12.18 8.54 8.00
C GLY A 176 11.49 7.38 7.27
N ASN A 177 11.81 6.14 7.62
CA ASN A 177 11.26 4.94 7.01
C ASN A 177 10.43 4.14 8.02
N VAL A 178 9.38 3.47 7.56
CA VAL A 178 8.60 2.52 8.37
C VAL A 178 9.45 1.29 8.63
N ALA A 179 10.04 1.17 9.82
CA ALA A 179 10.84 0.00 10.17
C ALA A 179 9.96 -1.21 10.51
N LYS A 180 8.79 -0.96 11.11
CA LYS A 180 7.86 -2.02 11.49
C LYS A 180 6.42 -1.52 11.49
N LEU A 181 5.51 -2.38 11.11
CA LEU A 181 4.08 -2.27 11.34
C LEU A 181 3.62 -3.46 12.18
N ASP A 182 3.02 -3.21 13.33
CA ASP A 182 2.30 -4.20 14.11
C ASP A 182 0.80 -4.03 13.86
N TYR A 183 0.18 -5.04 13.29
CA TYR A 183 -1.26 -5.14 13.04
C TYR A 183 -1.88 -6.04 14.10
N THR A 184 -2.94 -5.56 14.75
CA THR A 184 -3.71 -6.34 15.73
C THR A 184 -5.19 -6.17 15.45
N ALA A 185 -5.93 -7.28 15.38
CA ALA A 185 -7.38 -7.28 15.25
C ALA A 185 -8.02 -8.02 16.42
N MET A 186 -9.12 -7.46 16.95
CA MET A 186 -9.89 -8.00 18.09
C MET A 186 -11.39 -7.83 17.84
N LEU A 187 -12.20 -8.63 18.51
CA LEU A 187 -13.61 -8.35 18.64
C LEU A 187 -13.84 -7.31 19.74
N MET A 188 -14.98 -6.61 19.68
CA MET A 188 -15.41 -5.69 20.73
C MET A 188 -16.39 -6.39 21.67
N SER A 189 -16.21 -6.22 22.98
CA SER A 189 -17.11 -6.72 24.03
C SER A 189 -17.34 -5.61 25.06
N GLY A 190 -18.60 -5.30 25.35
CA GLY A 190 -18.94 -4.23 26.30
C GLY A 190 -18.38 -2.86 25.92
N GLY A 191 -18.19 -2.57 24.64
CA GLY A 191 -17.62 -1.30 24.13
C GLY A 191 -16.10 -1.22 24.15
N ASN A 192 -15.39 -2.28 24.59
CA ASN A 192 -13.94 -2.36 24.65
C ASN A 192 -13.41 -3.50 23.78
N PRO A 193 -12.18 -3.40 23.24
CA PRO A 193 -11.50 -4.52 22.58
C PRO A 193 -11.32 -5.69 23.55
N ASP A 194 -11.61 -6.91 23.10
CA ASP A 194 -11.45 -8.15 23.87
C ASP A 194 -10.11 -8.81 23.51
N PRO A 195 -9.08 -8.74 24.39
CA PRO A 195 -7.74 -9.31 24.12
C PRO A 195 -7.74 -10.82 23.90
N SER A 196 -8.75 -11.54 24.45
CA SER A 196 -8.86 -13.01 24.27
C SER A 196 -9.16 -13.40 22.83
N THR A 197 -9.67 -12.48 22.01
CA THR A 197 -9.97 -12.69 20.57
C THR A 197 -8.88 -12.17 19.66
N SER A 198 -7.75 -11.71 20.21
CA SER A 198 -6.69 -11.04 19.48
C SER A 198 -6.06 -11.94 18.42
N THR A 199 -5.90 -11.39 17.22
CA THR A 199 -5.04 -11.90 16.17
C THR A 199 -4.01 -10.84 15.83
N ALA A 200 -2.74 -11.24 15.67
CA ALA A 200 -1.65 -10.30 15.42
C ALA A 200 -0.81 -10.72 14.22
N MET A 201 -0.33 -9.71 13.50
CA MET A 201 0.61 -9.85 12.40
C MET A 201 1.59 -8.67 12.44
N SER A 202 2.83 -8.91 12.05
CA SER A 202 3.83 -7.83 11.94
C SER A 202 4.45 -7.84 10.56
N TYR A 203 4.77 -6.65 10.06
CA TYR A 203 5.55 -6.42 8.86
C TYR A 203 6.83 -5.69 9.26
N ALA A 204 7.98 -6.32 9.08
CA ALA A 204 9.26 -5.65 9.23
C ALA A 204 9.80 -5.26 7.86
N TYR A 205 10.29 -4.03 7.75
CA TYR A 205 10.85 -3.46 6.53
C TYR A 205 12.31 -3.12 6.79
N ASP A 206 13.21 -3.85 6.15
CA ASP A 206 14.63 -3.81 6.41
C ASP A 206 15.45 -3.44 5.17
N ASN A 207 16.75 -3.20 5.38
CA ASN A 207 17.72 -2.97 4.32
C ASN A 207 17.33 -1.79 3.42
N TYR A 208 16.89 -0.70 4.05
CA TYR A 208 16.59 0.52 3.34
C TYR A 208 17.84 1.09 2.64
N ASP A 209 17.66 1.51 1.42
CA ASP A 209 18.69 2.27 0.69
C ASP A 209 18.66 3.77 1.05
N SER A 210 19.42 4.58 0.32
CA SER A 210 19.40 6.05 0.44
C SER A 210 18.73 6.73 -0.76
N LYS A 211 17.97 5.96 -1.56
CA LYS A 211 17.36 6.41 -2.82
C LYS A 211 15.89 6.79 -2.59
N ILE A 212 15.29 7.42 -3.58
CA ILE A 212 13.93 7.95 -3.51
C ILE A 212 12.92 6.81 -3.61
N ASN A 213 12.02 6.70 -2.63
CA ASN A 213 10.87 5.83 -2.75
C ASN A 213 9.87 6.45 -3.75
N PRO A 214 9.49 5.75 -4.84
CA PRO A 214 8.63 6.30 -5.90
C PRO A 214 7.26 6.76 -5.39
N TYR A 215 6.75 6.14 -4.36
CA TYR A 215 5.46 6.50 -3.76
C TYR A 215 5.46 7.88 -3.08
N THR A 216 6.63 8.42 -2.72
CA THR A 216 6.73 9.78 -2.15
C THR A 216 6.35 10.88 -3.13
N THR A 217 6.21 10.56 -4.41
CA THR A 217 5.74 11.48 -5.46
C THR A 217 4.21 11.59 -5.51
N LEU A 218 3.49 10.80 -4.71
CA LEU A 218 2.04 10.75 -4.64
C LEU A 218 1.55 11.17 -3.24
N PRO A 219 0.27 11.51 -3.06
CA PRO A 219 -0.25 11.95 -1.78
C PRO A 219 -0.10 10.89 -0.68
N LYS A 220 0.51 11.26 0.44
CA LYS A 220 0.74 10.39 1.59
C LYS A 220 -0.56 9.84 2.18
N GLU A 221 -1.60 10.66 2.23
CA GLU A 221 -2.91 10.28 2.76
C GLU A 221 -3.58 9.17 1.95
N TYR A 222 -3.32 9.14 0.64
CA TYR A 222 -3.77 8.04 -0.21
C TYR A 222 -3.19 6.70 0.29
N PHE A 223 -1.88 6.65 0.60
CA PHE A 223 -1.25 5.43 1.10
C PHE A 223 -1.61 5.11 2.56
N MET A 224 -1.94 6.11 3.37
CA MET A 224 -2.49 5.86 4.70
C MET A 224 -3.83 5.11 4.61
N VAL A 225 -4.70 5.49 3.68
CA VAL A 225 -5.98 4.80 3.44
C VAL A 225 -5.76 3.45 2.76
N THR A 226 -4.93 3.37 1.71
CA THR A 226 -4.61 2.11 1.02
C THR A 226 -4.04 1.07 2.00
N GLY A 227 -3.19 1.50 2.93
CA GLY A 227 -2.61 0.64 3.95
C GLY A 227 -3.62 0.08 4.95
N THR A 228 -4.76 0.75 5.20
CA THR A 228 -5.84 0.16 6.03
C THR A 228 -6.53 -1.00 5.30
N LEU A 229 -6.54 -0.99 3.98
CA LEU A 229 -7.08 -2.06 3.15
C LEU A 229 -6.06 -3.17 2.92
N PHE A 230 -4.79 -2.80 2.71
CA PHE A 230 -3.65 -3.68 2.44
C PHE A 230 -2.45 -3.29 3.31
N PRO A 231 -2.30 -3.85 4.53
CA PRO A 231 -1.29 -3.38 5.51
C PRO A 231 0.16 -3.40 5.01
N ILE A 232 0.52 -4.32 4.12
CA ILE A 232 1.86 -4.34 3.50
C ILE A 232 2.18 -3.05 2.73
N SER A 233 1.16 -2.34 2.22
CA SER A 233 1.32 -1.10 1.45
C SER A 233 1.75 0.10 2.29
N PHE A 234 1.78 -0.02 3.63
CA PHE A 234 2.29 1.04 4.48
C PHE A 234 3.79 1.32 4.29
N ASN A 235 4.54 0.44 3.60
CA ASN A 235 5.91 0.74 3.18
C ASN A 235 5.99 1.96 2.24
N ALA A 236 4.91 2.31 1.57
CA ALA A 236 4.81 3.51 0.75
C ALA A 236 4.96 4.82 1.55
N LEU A 237 4.79 4.77 2.88
CA LEU A 237 5.02 5.91 3.78
C LEU A 237 6.50 6.16 4.09
N SER A 238 7.41 5.30 3.61
CA SER A 238 8.85 5.41 3.80
C SER A 238 9.47 6.39 2.80
N SER A 239 10.51 7.09 3.22
CA SER A 239 11.26 8.02 2.34
C SER A 239 12.13 7.27 1.32
N ASN A 240 12.61 6.09 1.67
CA ASN A 240 13.54 5.28 0.89
C ASN A 240 12.95 3.93 0.51
N ASN A 241 13.65 3.17 -0.36
CA ASN A 241 13.19 1.86 -0.80
C ASN A 241 13.66 0.77 0.16
N THR A 242 12.73 -0.09 0.58
CA THR A 242 13.08 -1.25 1.42
C THR A 242 13.71 -2.36 0.59
N GLY A 243 14.82 -2.94 1.06
CA GLY A 243 15.47 -4.10 0.44
C GLY A 243 14.91 -5.44 0.91
N LYS A 244 14.08 -5.46 1.95
CA LYS A 244 13.44 -6.68 2.43
C LYS A 244 12.15 -6.39 3.19
N ILE A 245 11.11 -7.17 2.91
CA ILE A 245 9.87 -7.19 3.69
C ILE A 245 9.75 -8.55 4.36
N THR A 246 9.56 -8.56 5.67
CA THR A 246 9.34 -9.78 6.45
C THR A 246 7.95 -9.75 7.05
N ILE A 247 7.18 -10.81 6.82
CA ILE A 247 5.82 -10.99 7.36
C ILE A 247 5.88 -12.04 8.45
N ILE A 248 5.42 -11.69 9.64
CA ILE A 248 5.38 -12.52 10.82
C ILE A 248 3.93 -12.61 11.28
N SER A 249 3.40 -13.83 11.34
CA SER A 249 2.02 -14.11 11.76
C SER A 249 2.05 -15.15 12.88
N THR A 250 1.19 -14.97 13.88
CA THR A 250 1.07 -15.94 14.98
C THR A 250 0.68 -17.32 14.44
N GLY A 251 1.47 -18.34 14.73
CA GLY A 251 1.19 -19.73 14.35
C GLY A 251 1.52 -20.08 12.89
N ALA A 252 2.19 -19.19 12.14
CA ALA A 252 2.67 -19.48 10.79
C ALA A 252 4.19 -19.21 10.67
N PRO A 253 4.90 -19.94 9.78
CA PRO A 253 6.29 -19.62 9.47
C PRO A 253 6.45 -18.19 8.96
N GLN A 254 7.54 -17.55 9.37
CA GLN A 254 7.93 -16.24 8.87
C GLN A 254 8.22 -16.31 7.37
N THR A 255 7.70 -15.33 6.62
CA THR A 255 7.96 -15.19 5.18
C THR A 255 8.76 -13.91 4.93
N SER A 256 9.83 -13.98 4.14
CA SER A 256 10.63 -12.82 3.76
C SER A 256 10.69 -12.67 2.25
N VAL A 257 10.52 -11.44 1.77
CA VAL A 257 10.56 -11.08 0.36
C VAL A 257 11.70 -10.07 0.17
N PRO A 258 12.82 -10.46 -0.47
CA PRO A 258 13.87 -9.54 -0.83
C PRO A 258 13.39 -8.62 -1.96
N LYS A 259 13.91 -7.39 -1.98
CA LYS A 259 13.68 -6.41 -3.04
C LYS A 259 15.00 -5.78 -3.46
N THR A 260 15.22 -5.65 -4.75
CA THR A 260 16.38 -5.00 -5.33
C THR A 260 15.93 -4.08 -6.45
N TYR A 261 16.67 -2.99 -6.66
CA TYR A 261 16.27 -1.94 -7.59
C TYR A 261 17.44 -1.50 -8.46
N LEU A 262 17.17 -1.20 -9.71
CA LEU A 262 18.04 -0.40 -10.58
C LEU A 262 17.51 1.04 -10.56
N TYR A 263 18.41 2.01 -10.62
CA TYR A 263 18.09 3.43 -10.48
C TYR A 263 18.53 4.23 -11.69
N ASP A 264 17.83 5.31 -11.98
CA ASP A 264 18.33 6.34 -12.90
C ASP A 264 19.33 7.28 -12.22
N SER A 265 19.89 8.20 -12.98
CA SER A 265 20.87 9.19 -12.51
C SER A 265 20.32 10.16 -11.44
N GLN A 266 19.01 10.21 -11.25
CA GLN A 266 18.32 11.06 -10.25
C GLN A 266 17.86 10.27 -9.03
N ASN A 267 18.33 9.01 -8.87
CA ASN A 267 18.02 8.14 -7.74
C ASN A 267 16.57 7.65 -7.66
N TYR A 268 15.81 7.65 -8.75
CA TYR A 268 14.50 7.01 -8.82
C TYR A 268 14.64 5.57 -9.29
N PRO A 269 13.97 4.59 -8.69
CA PRO A 269 13.99 3.22 -9.18
C PRO A 269 13.34 3.16 -10.57
N VAL A 270 13.96 2.44 -11.48
CA VAL A 270 13.44 2.22 -12.86
C VAL A 270 13.00 0.79 -13.08
N SER A 271 13.65 -0.17 -12.43
CA SER A 271 13.26 -1.58 -12.47
C SER A 271 13.91 -2.39 -11.35
N ASP A 272 13.54 -3.66 -11.24
CA ASP A 272 14.35 -4.69 -10.59
C ASP A 272 15.50 -5.14 -11.55
N PRO A 273 16.52 -5.86 -11.07
CA PRO A 273 17.61 -6.36 -11.91
C PRO A 273 17.17 -7.25 -13.07
N GLY A 274 16.10 -8.03 -12.89
CA GLY A 274 15.51 -8.87 -13.92
C GLY A 274 14.65 -8.11 -14.94
N GLN A 275 14.43 -6.82 -14.73
CA GLN A 275 13.54 -5.96 -15.53
C GLN A 275 12.10 -6.50 -15.64
N ILE A 276 11.70 -7.29 -14.68
CA ILE A 276 10.34 -7.82 -14.57
C ILE A 276 9.43 -6.74 -13.97
N VAL A 277 9.86 -6.14 -12.86
CA VAL A 277 9.18 -4.99 -12.26
C VAL A 277 9.76 -3.71 -12.82
N LYS A 278 8.93 -2.83 -13.38
CA LYS A 278 9.36 -1.53 -13.91
C LYS A 278 8.54 -0.39 -13.31
N TYR A 279 9.21 0.72 -13.09
CA TYR A 279 8.63 1.95 -12.58
C TYR A 279 8.60 3.00 -13.68
N VAL A 280 7.42 3.50 -14.00
CA VAL A 280 7.20 4.49 -15.06
C VAL A 280 6.80 5.81 -14.41
N TYR A 281 7.46 6.88 -14.82
CA TYR A 281 7.17 8.24 -14.35
C TYR A 281 6.70 9.12 -15.48
N LYS A 282 6.02 10.19 -15.13
CA LYS A 282 5.70 11.30 -16.04
C LYS A 282 6.15 12.62 -15.42
N PRO A 283 6.41 13.67 -16.20
CA PRO A 283 6.65 15.01 -15.67
C PRO A 283 5.49 15.48 -14.80
N LEU A 284 5.83 16.25 -13.74
CA LEU A 284 4.85 16.86 -12.85
C LEU A 284 4.20 18.07 -13.54
#